data_2ad0ae42434e525db65b76ff38185d5f
#
_entry.id   2ad0ae42434e525db65b76ff38185d5f
#
_cell.length_a   1.000
_cell.length_b   1.000
_cell.length_c   1.000
_cell.angle_alpha   90.00
_cell.angle_beta   90.00
_cell.angle_gamma   90.00
#
_symmetry.space_group_name_H-M   'P 1'
#
loop_
_entity.id
_entity.type
_entity.pdbx_description
1 polymer ?
#
loop_
_entity_poly.entity_id
_entity_poly.type
_entity_poly.pdbx_seq_one_letter_code
_entity_poly.pdbx_strand_id
1 'polypeptide(L)'
;VEAAQKLSKEEILAKLKEISADVENAGKQEIDSLKQAFYKLHNAEQEATKKLFIENGGVAENFIPTTDAVEEEFKNIMSVIKEKRGALSAEQEQQKELNLQIKLSIIEELKELVESPDDANKSYSEFKKLQQQWNEVKLIPQAKVNELWKSYQLYVEKFYDLLKLNNEFREYDFKKNLEIKTHLCEAAEKLADEADVVS
;
A
#
# COMPACT_ATOMS: atom_id res chain seq x y z
N VAL A 1 -23.60 -25.68 2.09
CA VAL A 1 -22.58 -26.74 2.11
C VAL A 1 -22.59 -27.35 0.73
N GLU A 2 -21.91 -26.72 -0.21
CA GLU A 2 -21.68 -27.29 -1.54
C GLU A 2 -20.76 -28.51 -1.38
N ALA A 3 -21.25 -29.64 -1.84
CA ALA A 3 -20.46 -30.86 -1.97
C ALA A 3 -19.25 -30.54 -2.83
N ALA A 4 -18.06 -30.63 -2.25
CA ALA A 4 -16.80 -30.52 -2.97
C ALA A 4 -16.84 -31.56 -4.09
N GLN A 5 -17.09 -31.11 -5.33
CA GLN A 5 -16.97 -31.96 -6.51
C GLN A 5 -15.59 -32.57 -6.51
N LYS A 6 -15.53 -33.91 -6.51
CA LYS A 6 -14.27 -34.62 -6.67
C LYS A 6 -13.74 -34.33 -8.08
N LEU A 7 -12.80 -33.41 -8.14
CA LEU A 7 -12.11 -33.06 -9.39
C LEU A 7 -11.27 -34.26 -9.86
N SER A 8 -11.23 -34.48 -11.18
CA SER A 8 -10.26 -35.41 -11.78
C SER A 8 -8.86 -34.77 -11.83
N LYS A 9 -7.82 -35.59 -12.06
CA LYS A 9 -6.46 -35.06 -12.26
C LYS A 9 -6.39 -34.04 -13.40
N GLU A 10 -7.07 -34.29 -14.50
CA GLU A 10 -7.13 -33.41 -15.67
C GLU A 10 -7.80 -32.08 -15.35
N GLU A 11 -8.88 -32.11 -14.58
CA GLU A 11 -9.55 -30.89 -14.10
C GLU A 11 -8.69 -30.09 -13.14
N ILE A 12 -7.93 -30.75 -12.27
CA ILE A 12 -6.96 -30.11 -11.38
C ILE A 12 -5.85 -29.44 -12.19
N LEU A 13 -5.30 -30.13 -13.20
CA LEU A 13 -4.29 -29.57 -14.08
C LEU A 13 -4.81 -28.36 -14.86
N ALA A 14 -6.04 -28.41 -15.36
CA ALA A 14 -6.66 -27.30 -16.06
C ALA A 14 -6.80 -26.07 -15.14
N LYS A 15 -7.24 -26.26 -13.91
CA LYS A 15 -7.32 -25.17 -12.90
C LYS A 15 -5.95 -24.61 -12.54
N LEU A 16 -4.94 -25.45 -12.38
CA LEU A 16 -3.57 -25.01 -12.11
C LEU A 16 -2.96 -24.25 -13.30
N LYS A 17 -3.28 -24.61 -14.52
CA LYS A 17 -2.90 -23.86 -15.73
C LYS A 17 -3.52 -22.46 -15.75
N GLU A 18 -4.80 -22.33 -15.43
CA GLU A 18 -5.48 -21.04 -15.28
C GLU A 18 -4.80 -20.19 -14.19
N ILE A 19 -4.50 -20.77 -13.04
CA ILE A 19 -3.77 -20.10 -11.95
C ILE A 19 -2.37 -19.66 -12.40
N SER A 20 -1.65 -20.50 -13.18
CA SER A 20 -0.33 -20.13 -13.70
C SER A 20 -0.35 -18.96 -14.68
N ALA A 21 -1.47 -18.75 -15.34
CA ALA A 21 -1.69 -17.60 -16.23
C ALA A 21 -1.99 -16.30 -15.46
N ASP A 22 -2.61 -16.41 -14.29
CA ASP A 22 -2.99 -15.28 -13.43
C ASP A 22 -2.72 -15.59 -11.94
N VAL A 23 -1.45 -15.63 -11.57
CA VAL A 23 -1.02 -15.95 -10.19
C VAL A 23 -1.35 -14.85 -9.19
N GLU A 24 -1.61 -13.64 -9.66
CA GLU A 24 -1.92 -12.47 -8.82
C GLU A 24 -3.27 -12.64 -8.10
N ASN A 25 -4.25 -13.19 -8.81
CA ASN A 25 -5.61 -13.40 -8.29
C ASN A 25 -5.81 -14.73 -7.57
N ALA A 26 -4.82 -15.63 -7.58
CA ALA A 26 -4.92 -16.95 -6.98
C ALA A 26 -4.52 -16.95 -5.49
N GLY A 27 -5.40 -17.45 -4.64
CA GLY A 27 -5.14 -17.63 -3.22
C GLY A 27 -4.17 -18.78 -2.95
N LYS A 28 -3.30 -18.62 -1.95
CA LYS A 28 -2.40 -19.71 -1.51
C LYS A 28 -3.18 -20.98 -1.12
N GLN A 29 -4.29 -20.81 -0.41
CA GLN A 29 -5.14 -21.92 0.03
C GLN A 29 -5.74 -22.71 -1.14
N GLU A 30 -6.12 -22.04 -2.21
CA GLU A 30 -6.63 -22.71 -3.42
C GLU A 30 -5.55 -23.58 -4.08
N ILE A 31 -4.34 -23.04 -4.24
CA ILE A 31 -3.21 -23.79 -4.79
C ILE A 31 -2.86 -24.98 -3.93
N ASP A 32 -2.78 -24.83 -2.61
CA ASP A 32 -2.49 -25.90 -1.67
C ASP A 32 -3.58 -26.98 -1.68
N SER A 33 -4.85 -26.58 -1.78
CA SER A 33 -5.98 -27.53 -1.89
C SER A 33 -5.94 -28.33 -3.18
N LEU A 34 -5.65 -27.71 -4.31
CA LEU A 34 -5.48 -28.40 -5.60
C LEU A 34 -4.28 -29.34 -5.59
N LYS A 35 -3.18 -28.93 -4.99
CA LYS A 35 -1.99 -29.78 -4.81
C LYS A 35 -2.30 -31.01 -3.98
N GLN A 36 -2.98 -30.84 -2.85
CA GLN A 36 -3.37 -31.97 -1.99
C GLN A 36 -4.35 -32.90 -2.70
N ALA A 37 -5.33 -32.37 -3.41
CA ALA A 37 -6.28 -33.16 -4.20
C ALA A 37 -5.58 -34.00 -5.29
N PHE A 38 -4.60 -33.41 -5.99
CA PHE A 38 -3.80 -34.11 -7.00
C PHE A 38 -3.05 -35.30 -6.38
N TYR A 39 -2.29 -35.07 -5.33
CA TYR A 39 -1.50 -36.11 -4.69
C TYR A 39 -2.37 -37.21 -4.05
N LYS A 40 -3.54 -36.85 -3.55
CA LYS A 40 -4.49 -37.86 -3.04
C LYS A 40 -4.95 -38.82 -4.14
N LEU A 41 -5.28 -38.29 -5.32
CA LEU A 41 -5.68 -39.10 -6.47
C LEU A 41 -4.50 -39.90 -7.01
N HIS A 42 -3.33 -39.26 -7.16
CA HIS A 42 -2.12 -39.92 -7.66
C HIS A 42 -1.68 -41.05 -6.75
N ASN A 43 -1.64 -40.86 -5.44
CA ASN A 43 -1.29 -41.93 -4.47
C ASN A 43 -2.28 -43.09 -4.50
N ALA A 44 -3.59 -42.78 -4.65
CA ALA A 44 -4.62 -43.82 -4.79
C ALA A 44 -4.41 -44.69 -6.04
N GLU A 45 -4.04 -44.08 -7.17
CA GLU A 45 -3.72 -44.77 -8.40
C GLU A 45 -2.45 -45.63 -8.26
N GLN A 46 -1.41 -45.11 -7.61
CA GLN A 46 -0.17 -45.83 -7.37
C GLN A 46 -0.42 -47.06 -6.45
N GLU A 47 -1.22 -46.91 -5.39
CA GLU A 47 -1.60 -48.01 -4.54
C GLU A 47 -2.42 -49.08 -5.27
N ALA A 48 -3.35 -48.68 -6.16
CA ALA A 48 -4.10 -49.60 -6.99
C ALA A 48 -3.17 -50.37 -7.95
N THR A 49 -2.22 -49.69 -8.57
CA THR A 49 -1.22 -50.33 -9.46
C THR A 49 -0.31 -51.28 -8.71
N LYS A 50 0.10 -50.92 -7.49
CA LYS A 50 0.91 -51.77 -6.63
C LYS A 50 0.17 -53.04 -6.25
N LYS A 51 -1.12 -52.94 -5.89
CA LYS A 51 -1.98 -54.12 -5.59
C LYS A 51 -2.05 -55.07 -6.79
N LEU A 52 -2.30 -54.54 -7.99
CA LEU A 52 -2.33 -55.37 -9.21
C LEU A 52 -0.98 -56.02 -9.48
N PHE A 53 0.13 -55.37 -9.23
CA PHE A 53 1.46 -55.91 -9.37
C PHE A 53 1.67 -57.12 -8.41
N ILE A 54 1.23 -57.00 -7.15
CA ILE A 54 1.31 -58.07 -6.16
C ILE A 54 0.38 -59.23 -6.53
N GLU A 55 -0.86 -58.96 -6.93
CA GLU A 55 -1.83 -59.97 -7.38
C GLU A 55 -1.32 -60.76 -8.59
N ASN A 56 -0.53 -60.15 -9.47
CA ASN A 56 0.11 -60.78 -10.62
C ASN A 56 1.44 -61.50 -10.27
N GLY A 57 1.73 -61.73 -8.98
CA GLY A 57 2.90 -62.44 -8.52
C GLY A 57 4.16 -61.61 -8.26
N GLY A 58 4.05 -60.30 -8.31
CA GLY A 58 5.15 -59.38 -7.97
C GLY A 58 5.37 -59.30 -6.44
N VAL A 59 6.62 -59.04 -6.05
CA VAL A 59 6.98 -58.79 -4.64
C VAL A 59 6.85 -57.32 -4.36
N ALA A 60 6.19 -56.92 -3.25
CA ALA A 60 5.91 -55.54 -2.88
C ALA A 60 7.15 -54.64 -2.84
N GLU A 61 8.30 -55.21 -2.41
CA GLU A 61 9.58 -54.49 -2.32
C GLU A 61 10.19 -54.17 -3.70
N ASN A 62 9.80 -54.90 -4.75
CA ASN A 62 10.26 -54.70 -6.12
C ASN A 62 9.34 -53.80 -6.94
N PHE A 63 8.28 -53.28 -6.36
CA PHE A 63 7.40 -52.34 -7.05
C PHE A 63 8.08 -51.00 -7.21
N ILE A 64 8.27 -50.59 -8.46
CA ILE A 64 8.80 -49.26 -8.82
C ILE A 64 7.62 -48.41 -9.29
N PRO A 65 7.25 -47.33 -8.56
CA PRO A 65 6.24 -46.40 -9.04
C PRO A 65 6.65 -45.81 -10.40
N THR A 66 5.75 -45.86 -11.37
CA THR A 66 5.97 -45.25 -12.67
C THR A 66 5.58 -43.78 -12.62
N THR A 67 6.50 -42.92 -13.00
CA THR A 67 6.20 -41.51 -13.22
C THR A 67 5.42 -41.40 -14.53
N ASP A 68 4.19 -40.91 -14.48
CA ASP A 68 3.40 -40.67 -15.69
C ASP A 68 3.57 -39.24 -16.22
N ALA A 69 3.18 -38.99 -17.47
CA ALA A 69 3.25 -37.67 -18.08
C ALA A 69 2.41 -36.63 -17.37
N VAL A 70 1.33 -37.04 -16.72
CA VAL A 70 0.42 -36.18 -15.93
C VAL A 70 1.11 -35.67 -14.67
N GLU A 71 1.87 -36.52 -13.99
CA GLU A 71 2.67 -36.12 -12.81
C GLU A 71 3.77 -35.13 -13.19
N GLU A 72 4.47 -35.37 -14.30
CA GLU A 72 5.48 -34.44 -14.81
C GLU A 72 4.88 -33.08 -15.18
N GLU A 73 3.75 -33.08 -15.87
CA GLU A 73 3.01 -31.87 -16.19
C GLU A 73 2.58 -31.10 -14.93
N PHE A 74 2.07 -31.81 -13.93
CA PHE A 74 1.73 -31.22 -12.64
C PHE A 74 2.94 -30.57 -11.95
N LYS A 75 4.08 -31.27 -11.89
CA LYS A 75 5.32 -30.73 -11.30
C LYS A 75 5.80 -29.48 -12.05
N ASN A 76 5.72 -29.47 -13.38
CA ASN A 76 6.10 -28.35 -14.19
C ASN A 76 5.19 -27.14 -13.96
N ILE A 77 3.88 -27.33 -13.91
CA ILE A 77 2.91 -26.26 -13.63
C ILE A 77 3.14 -25.69 -12.22
N MET A 78 3.33 -26.55 -11.22
CA MET A 78 3.59 -26.11 -9.84
C MET A 78 4.92 -25.33 -9.72
N SER A 79 5.94 -25.74 -10.48
CA SER A 79 7.20 -25.01 -10.55
C SER A 79 7.02 -23.62 -11.15
N VAL A 80 6.27 -23.51 -12.24
CA VAL A 80 5.95 -22.21 -12.87
C VAL A 80 5.16 -21.32 -11.93
N ILE A 81 4.16 -21.86 -11.24
CA ILE A 81 3.37 -21.10 -10.25
C ILE A 81 4.28 -20.59 -9.12
N LYS A 82 5.16 -21.44 -8.59
CA LYS A 82 6.11 -21.06 -7.54
C LYS A 82 7.04 -19.94 -7.99
N GLU A 83 7.59 -20.04 -9.19
CA GLU A 83 8.48 -19.04 -9.75
C GLU A 83 7.77 -17.70 -9.96
N LYS A 84 6.60 -17.70 -10.58
CA LYS A 84 5.79 -16.48 -10.81
C LYS A 84 5.36 -15.82 -9.51
N ARG A 85 4.93 -16.60 -8.52
CA ARG A 85 4.58 -16.06 -7.19
C ARG A 85 5.78 -15.48 -6.45
N GLY A 86 6.94 -16.12 -6.58
CA GLY A 86 8.19 -15.61 -6.03
C GLY A 86 8.58 -14.27 -6.65
N ALA A 87 8.49 -14.15 -7.99
CA ALA A 87 8.74 -12.92 -8.71
C ALA A 87 7.75 -11.80 -8.31
N LEU A 88 6.46 -12.11 -8.22
CA LEU A 88 5.43 -11.16 -7.79
C LEU A 88 5.66 -10.68 -6.35
N SER A 89 6.02 -11.59 -5.45
CA SER A 89 6.35 -11.24 -4.06
C SER A 89 7.57 -10.33 -3.98
N ALA A 90 8.62 -10.61 -4.77
CA ALA A 90 9.82 -9.77 -4.84
C ALA A 90 9.51 -8.38 -5.39
N GLU A 91 8.67 -8.29 -6.43
CA GLU A 91 8.21 -7.02 -7.00
C GLU A 91 7.40 -6.21 -5.98
N GLN A 92 6.50 -6.84 -5.24
CA GLN A 92 5.73 -6.18 -4.18
C GLN A 92 6.63 -5.66 -3.06
N GLU A 93 7.63 -6.43 -2.61
CA GLU A 93 8.58 -5.97 -1.60
C GLU A 93 9.42 -4.80 -2.11
N GLN A 94 9.85 -4.83 -3.36
CA GLN A 94 10.54 -3.70 -3.98
C GLN A 94 9.66 -2.45 -4.06
N GLN A 95 8.39 -2.62 -4.43
CA GLN A 95 7.43 -1.51 -4.46
C GLN A 95 7.17 -0.92 -3.08
N LYS A 96 7.08 -1.77 -2.04
CA LYS A 96 6.96 -1.30 -0.65
C LYS A 96 8.15 -0.43 -0.23
N GLU A 97 9.36 -0.85 -0.60
CA GLU A 97 10.57 -0.08 -0.29
C GLU A 97 10.60 1.27 -1.02
N LEU A 98 10.25 1.29 -2.30
CA LEU A 98 10.11 2.55 -3.06
C LEU A 98 9.06 3.46 -2.44
N ASN A 99 7.92 2.92 -2.07
CA ASN A 99 6.85 3.67 -1.42
C ASN A 99 7.26 4.20 -0.04
N LEU A 100 8.06 3.44 0.70
CA LEU A 100 8.65 3.89 1.97
C LEU A 100 9.54 5.13 1.74
N GLN A 101 10.40 5.11 0.73
CA GLN A 101 11.26 6.24 0.39
C GLN A 101 10.44 7.48 -0.02
N ILE A 102 9.37 7.30 -0.78
CA ILE A 102 8.45 8.39 -1.14
C ILE A 102 7.83 9.00 0.12
N LYS A 103 7.32 8.19 1.04
CA LYS A 103 6.73 8.68 2.30
C LYS A 103 7.74 9.38 3.20
N LEU A 104 8.95 8.88 3.29
CA LEU A 104 10.05 9.55 4.03
C LEU A 104 10.39 10.90 3.40
N SER A 105 10.44 10.98 2.09
CA SER A 105 10.65 12.25 1.36
C SER A 105 9.55 13.27 1.65
N ILE A 106 8.28 12.84 1.65
CA ILE A 106 7.14 13.70 1.99
C ILE A 106 7.28 14.22 3.44
N ILE A 107 7.68 13.39 4.39
CA ILE A 107 7.90 13.81 5.78
C ILE A 107 9.01 14.86 5.86
N GLU A 108 10.13 14.69 5.15
CA GLU A 108 11.20 15.68 5.11
C GLU A 108 10.74 17.01 4.48
N GLU A 109 10.00 16.97 3.38
CA GLU A 109 9.43 18.16 2.76
C GLU A 109 8.43 18.87 3.69
N LEU A 110 7.58 18.14 4.42
CA LEU A 110 6.70 18.71 5.44
C LEU A 110 7.48 19.37 6.57
N LYS A 111 8.58 18.73 7.01
CA LYS A 111 9.48 19.29 8.02
C LYS A 111 10.10 20.60 7.54
N GLU A 112 10.59 20.64 6.31
CA GLU A 112 11.15 21.86 5.70
C GLU A 112 10.09 23.00 5.66
N LEU A 113 8.84 22.71 5.30
CA LEU A 113 7.76 23.69 5.31
C LEU A 113 7.49 24.25 6.72
N VAL A 114 7.54 23.40 7.75
CA VAL A 114 7.33 23.79 9.15
C VAL A 114 8.49 24.62 9.70
N GLU A 115 9.73 24.29 9.30
CA GLU A 115 10.95 25.00 9.74
C GLU A 115 11.28 26.24 8.88
N SER A 116 10.60 26.41 7.75
CA SER A 116 10.79 27.55 6.88
C SER A 116 10.38 28.86 7.57
N PRO A 117 11.16 29.93 7.41
CA PRO A 117 10.77 31.27 7.86
C PRO A 117 9.65 31.89 7.03
N ASP A 118 9.26 31.25 5.93
CA ASP A 118 8.21 31.73 5.05
C ASP A 118 6.82 31.64 5.68
N ASP A 119 5.94 32.55 5.23
CA ASP A 119 4.54 32.56 5.67
C ASP A 119 3.83 31.24 5.29
N ALA A 120 3.30 30.53 6.29
CA ALA A 120 2.58 29.27 6.11
C ALA A 120 1.40 29.37 5.11
N ASN A 121 0.81 30.57 4.96
CA ASN A 121 -0.24 30.82 3.96
C ASN A 121 0.29 30.71 2.51
N LYS A 122 1.55 31.07 2.28
CA LYS A 122 2.18 30.93 0.96
C LYS A 122 2.48 29.48 0.63
N SER A 123 2.83 28.69 1.64
CA SER A 123 3.18 27.27 1.51
C SER A 123 1.96 26.34 1.57
N TYR A 124 0.75 26.89 1.76
CA TYR A 124 -0.46 26.08 1.95
C TYR A 124 -0.80 25.18 0.76
N SER A 125 -0.62 25.66 -0.46
CA SER A 125 -0.89 24.85 -1.66
C SER A 125 0.08 23.68 -1.79
N GLU A 126 1.35 23.88 -1.44
CA GLU A 126 2.37 22.85 -1.43
C GLU A 126 2.11 21.82 -0.32
N PHE A 127 1.75 22.28 0.86
CA PHE A 127 1.33 21.41 1.96
C PHE A 127 0.15 20.51 1.56
N LYS A 128 -0.88 21.05 0.90
CA LYS A 128 -2.01 20.25 0.39
C LYS A 128 -1.60 19.23 -0.66
N LYS A 129 -0.68 19.60 -1.53
CA LYS A 129 -0.11 18.66 -2.52
C LYS A 129 0.62 17.49 -1.84
N LEU A 130 1.43 17.77 -0.82
CA LEU A 130 2.11 16.72 -0.05
C LEU A 130 1.14 15.80 0.68
N GLN A 131 0.05 16.33 1.25
CA GLN A 131 -1.01 15.52 1.85
C GLN A 131 -1.67 14.59 0.82
N GLN A 132 -1.94 15.09 -0.38
CA GLN A 132 -2.51 14.28 -1.45
C GLN A 132 -1.55 13.16 -1.87
N GLN A 133 -0.28 13.47 -2.09
CA GLN A 133 0.75 12.48 -2.43
C GLN A 133 0.89 11.41 -1.34
N TRP A 134 0.82 11.79 -0.07
CA TRP A 134 0.82 10.85 1.05
C TRP A 134 -0.34 9.86 0.97
N ASN A 135 -1.53 10.34 0.69
CA ASN A 135 -2.73 9.51 0.61
C ASN A 135 -2.75 8.56 -0.60
N GLU A 136 -2.04 8.90 -1.67
CA GLU A 136 -1.93 8.08 -2.88
C GLU A 136 -1.01 6.87 -2.68
N VAL A 137 -0.04 6.96 -1.78
CA VAL A 137 0.90 5.88 -1.48
C VAL A 137 0.36 4.98 -0.37
N LYS A 138 -0.09 3.76 -0.72
CA LYS A 138 -0.79 2.87 0.22
C LYS A 138 0.01 1.65 0.66
N LEU A 139 0.81 1.07 -0.24
CA LEU A 139 1.56 -0.15 0.04
C LEU A 139 2.94 0.20 0.60
N ILE A 140 3.14 -0.03 1.91
CA ILE A 140 4.39 0.20 2.64
C ILE A 140 4.71 -0.99 3.55
N PRO A 141 5.98 -1.18 3.98
CA PRO A 141 6.32 -2.23 4.93
C PRO A 141 5.53 -2.08 6.23
N GLN A 142 4.89 -3.17 6.67
CA GLN A 142 4.02 -3.18 7.86
C GLN A 142 4.73 -2.69 9.12
N ALA A 143 6.00 -3.01 9.29
CA ALA A 143 6.81 -2.59 10.43
C ALA A 143 7.01 -1.06 10.52
N LYS A 144 6.85 -0.33 9.41
CA LYS A 144 7.06 1.12 9.32
C LYS A 144 5.78 1.96 9.40
N VAL A 145 4.60 1.34 9.30
CA VAL A 145 3.31 2.04 9.23
C VAL A 145 3.12 3.01 10.40
N ASN A 146 3.28 2.54 11.63
CA ASN A 146 3.01 3.36 12.82
C ASN A 146 4.02 4.50 12.99
N GLU A 147 5.30 4.24 12.75
CA GLU A 147 6.36 5.24 12.86
C GLU A 147 6.17 6.37 11.84
N LEU A 148 5.91 6.01 10.58
CA LEU A 148 5.63 6.96 9.51
C LEU A 148 4.39 7.81 9.79
N TRP A 149 3.32 7.18 10.25
CA TRP A 149 2.08 7.88 10.59
C TRP A 149 2.27 8.91 11.71
N LYS A 150 2.99 8.53 12.77
CA LYS A 150 3.28 9.44 13.88
C LYS A 150 4.11 10.65 13.42
N SER A 151 5.14 10.43 12.63
CA SER A 151 5.97 11.51 12.09
C SER A 151 5.18 12.42 11.16
N TYR A 152 4.40 11.85 10.26
CA TYR A 152 3.53 12.60 9.35
C TYR A 152 2.53 13.47 10.12
N GLN A 153 1.83 12.89 11.07
CA GLN A 153 0.83 13.59 11.88
C GLN A 153 1.47 14.74 12.67
N LEU A 154 2.64 14.53 13.25
CA LEU A 154 3.38 15.56 13.97
C LEU A 154 3.62 16.82 13.12
N TYR A 155 4.11 16.65 11.89
CA TYR A 155 4.40 17.78 11.03
C TYR A 155 3.14 18.40 10.41
N VAL A 156 2.11 17.62 10.17
CA VAL A 156 0.79 18.13 9.75
C VAL A 156 0.20 19.04 10.85
N GLU A 157 0.21 18.59 12.09
CA GLU A 157 -0.27 19.38 13.23
C GLU A 157 0.54 20.68 13.42
N LYS A 158 1.87 20.58 13.37
CA LYS A 158 2.75 21.75 13.45
C LYS A 158 2.47 22.77 12.34
N PHE A 159 2.22 22.31 11.12
CA PHE A 159 1.89 23.21 10.02
C PHE A 159 0.55 23.94 10.26
N TYR A 160 -0.47 23.24 10.71
CA TYR A 160 -1.74 23.88 11.04
C TYR A 160 -1.63 24.88 12.20
N ASP A 161 -0.81 24.59 13.20
CA ASP A 161 -0.53 25.53 14.31
C ASP A 161 0.16 26.80 13.79
N LEU A 162 1.13 26.68 12.89
CA LEU A 162 1.77 27.83 12.26
C LEU A 162 0.78 28.64 11.40
N LEU A 163 -0.09 27.97 10.67
CA LEU A 163 -1.12 28.62 9.86
C LEU A 163 -2.08 29.43 10.73
N LYS A 164 -2.50 28.89 11.86
CA LYS A 164 -3.34 29.55 12.84
C LYS A 164 -2.63 30.77 13.42
N LEU A 165 -1.40 30.60 13.86
CA LEU A 165 -0.59 31.67 14.43
C LEU A 165 -0.39 32.82 13.43
N ASN A 166 -0.08 32.54 12.18
CA ASN A 166 0.06 33.53 11.13
C ASN A 166 -1.24 34.31 10.87
N ASN A 167 -2.38 33.65 10.94
CA ASN A 167 -3.67 34.30 10.79
C ASN A 167 -3.98 35.21 11.99
N GLU A 168 -3.66 34.79 13.21
CA GLU A 168 -3.80 35.63 14.41
C GLU A 168 -2.91 36.89 14.34
N PHE A 169 -1.66 36.77 13.88
CA PHE A 169 -0.78 37.91 13.67
C PHE A 169 -1.32 38.86 12.59
N ARG A 170 -1.83 38.36 11.49
CA ARG A 170 -2.46 39.21 10.45
C ARG A 170 -3.67 39.96 10.96
N GLU A 171 -4.52 39.35 11.73
CA GLU A 171 -5.66 40.01 12.36
C GLU A 171 -5.23 41.10 13.34
N TYR A 172 -4.20 40.83 14.13
CA TYR A 172 -3.63 41.80 15.05
C TYR A 172 -3.05 42.99 14.29
N ASP A 173 -2.23 42.76 13.28
CA ASP A 173 -1.64 43.83 12.44
C ASP A 173 -2.72 44.63 11.72
N PHE A 174 -3.76 44.00 11.23
CA PHE A 174 -4.89 44.69 10.60
C PHE A 174 -5.62 45.60 11.60
N LYS A 175 -5.90 45.16 12.80
CA LYS A 175 -6.51 45.96 13.87
C LYS A 175 -5.62 47.13 14.25
N LYS A 176 -4.34 46.90 14.44
CA LYS A 176 -3.35 47.96 14.73
C LYS A 176 -3.29 49.01 13.63
N ASN A 177 -3.21 48.59 12.39
CA ASN A 177 -3.21 49.50 11.26
C ASN A 177 -4.52 50.30 11.15
N LEU A 178 -5.65 49.69 11.47
CA LEU A 178 -6.95 50.38 11.49
C LEU A 178 -6.98 51.41 12.60
N GLU A 179 -6.53 51.11 13.81
CA GLU A 179 -6.41 52.06 14.91
C GLU A 179 -5.54 53.28 14.52
N ILE A 180 -4.37 53.04 13.98
CA ILE A 180 -3.45 54.11 13.53
C ILE A 180 -4.10 54.97 12.48
N LYS A 181 -4.73 54.40 11.46
CA LYS A 181 -5.44 55.12 10.40
C LYS A 181 -6.60 55.96 10.96
N THR A 182 -7.36 55.41 11.89
CA THR A 182 -8.47 56.12 12.54
C THR A 182 -7.95 57.34 13.30
N HIS A 183 -6.89 57.19 14.11
CA HIS A 183 -6.27 58.31 14.80
C HIS A 183 -5.72 59.38 13.87
N LEU A 184 -5.12 59.01 12.73
CA LEU A 184 -4.66 59.94 11.75
C LEU A 184 -5.81 60.70 11.10
N CYS A 185 -6.92 60.06 10.79
CA CYS A 185 -8.11 60.69 10.26
C CYS A 185 -8.72 61.67 11.28
N GLU A 186 -8.87 61.27 12.55
CA GLU A 186 -9.38 62.15 13.62
C GLU A 186 -8.49 63.38 13.85
N ALA A 187 -7.16 63.19 13.80
CA ALA A 187 -6.22 64.32 13.90
C ALA A 187 -6.31 65.25 12.69
N ALA A 188 -6.47 64.71 11.48
CA ALA A 188 -6.65 65.55 10.27
C ALA A 188 -7.97 66.32 10.28
N GLU A 189 -9.05 65.68 10.77
CA GLU A 189 -10.36 66.33 10.91
C GLU A 189 -10.29 67.48 11.92
N LYS A 190 -9.65 67.28 13.08
CA LYS A 190 -9.45 68.37 14.07
C LYS A 190 -8.65 69.55 13.51
N LEU A 191 -7.58 69.26 12.75
CA LEU A 191 -6.79 70.31 12.09
C LEU A 191 -7.59 71.05 11.02
N ALA A 192 -8.47 70.38 10.28
CA ALA A 192 -9.35 71.03 9.33
C ALA A 192 -10.38 71.96 10.00
N ASP A 193 -10.96 71.49 11.12
CA ASP A 193 -11.90 72.27 11.93
C ASP A 193 -11.21 73.54 12.52
N GLU A 194 -9.96 73.37 13.03
CA GLU A 194 -9.17 74.55 13.51
C GLU A 194 -8.79 75.54 12.42
N ALA A 195 -8.53 75.08 11.22
CA ALA A 195 -8.22 75.92 10.09
C ALA A 195 -9.44 76.77 9.65
N ASP A 196 -10.65 76.23 9.80
CA ASP A 196 -11.89 77.00 9.48
C ASP A 196 -12.20 78.08 10.56
N VAL A 197 -11.67 78.00 11.73
CA VAL A 197 -11.86 79.02 12.82
C VAL A 197 -10.92 80.24 12.62
N VAL A 198 -9.85 80.08 11.85
CA VAL A 198 -8.86 81.15 11.61
C VAL A 198 -9.22 82.01 10.35
N SER A 199 -10.18 81.66 9.60
CA SER A 199 -10.70 82.42 8.47
C SER A 199 -11.90 83.30 8.87
#